data_77e9c01b21e29b8d529dd8a159a94c32
#
_entry.id   77e9c01b21e29b8d529dd8a159a94c32
#
_cell.length_a   1.000
_cell.length_b   1.000
_cell.length_c   1.000
_cell.angle_alpha   90.00
_cell.angle_beta   90.00
_cell.angle_gamma   90.00
#
_symmetry.space_group_name_H-M   'P 1'
#
loop_
_entity.id
_entity.type
_entity.pdbx_description
1 polymer ?
#
loop_
_entity_poly.entity_id
_entity_poly.type
_entity_poly.pdbx_seq_one_letter_code
_entity_poly.pdbx_strand_id
1 'polypeptide(L)'
;MIYPHNSMPRGETGIPSTHWIMMGLNNPGGYDDNDAHFSIGLKNDDKSNQEIKEANIQIIKERIQNYGFTGMIDHLKQKINYTWSDGTYYSIRKLIREPLMENNPYADYIIGHQNKYFIYFSQISHITLIGSMLIGAFRLLRKKDLFESILTITIIGVFLFLLLWETRSRYLVLYLPIFLALAAYGTQIFKGCDKSV
;
A
#
# COMPACT_ATOMS: atom_id res chain seq x y z
N MET A 1 25.34 13.65 -2.61
CA MET A 1 26.52 12.77 -2.43
C MET A 1 26.57 11.84 -3.63
N ILE A 2 27.54 12.04 -4.53
CA ILE A 2 27.72 11.25 -5.76
C ILE A 2 28.60 10.06 -5.39
N TYR A 3 28.05 8.85 -5.41
CA TYR A 3 28.84 7.64 -5.21
C TYR A 3 29.74 7.38 -6.41
N PRO A 4 30.99 6.99 -6.23
CA PRO A 4 31.89 6.68 -7.33
C PRO A 4 31.36 5.46 -8.12
N HIS A 5 31.22 5.66 -9.41
CA HIS A 5 30.65 4.73 -10.38
C HIS A 5 31.68 3.66 -10.81
N ASN A 6 32.25 2.91 -9.88
CA ASN A 6 33.22 1.88 -10.27
C ASN A 6 33.06 0.58 -9.51
N SER A 7 32.81 -0.47 -10.28
CA SER A 7 33.08 -1.88 -10.04
C SER A 7 32.14 -2.74 -9.20
N MET A 8 30.87 -2.38 -8.96
CA MET A 8 29.95 -3.40 -8.46
C MET A 8 29.33 -4.20 -9.62
N PRO A 9 29.24 -5.54 -9.51
CA PRO A 9 28.54 -6.35 -10.48
C PRO A 9 27.10 -5.84 -10.65
N ARG A 10 26.59 -5.83 -11.88
CA ARG A 10 25.17 -5.47 -12.15
C ARG A 10 24.26 -6.41 -11.37
N GLY A 11 23.63 -5.92 -10.32
CA GLY A 11 22.77 -6.68 -9.40
C GLY A 11 23.06 -6.43 -7.92
N GLU A 12 24.21 -5.87 -7.56
CA GLU A 12 24.58 -5.60 -6.16
C GLU A 12 24.39 -4.13 -5.73
N THR A 13 23.87 -3.28 -6.61
CA THR A 13 23.75 -1.83 -6.34
C THR A 13 22.56 -1.49 -5.42
N GLY A 14 21.61 -2.38 -5.23
CA GLY A 14 20.42 -2.17 -4.41
C GLY A 14 20.44 -2.91 -3.07
N ILE A 15 19.49 -2.58 -2.20
CA ILE A 15 19.20 -3.34 -0.97
C ILE A 15 18.35 -4.58 -1.36
N PRO A 16 18.63 -5.77 -0.83
CA PRO A 16 17.86 -6.98 -1.13
C PRO A 16 16.35 -6.81 -0.82
N SER A 17 15.49 -7.48 -1.60
CA SER A 17 14.03 -7.42 -1.44
C SER A 17 13.54 -7.89 -0.06
N THR A 18 14.33 -8.72 0.64
CA THR A 18 14.06 -9.13 2.02
C THR A 18 13.98 -7.97 3.00
N HIS A 19 14.63 -6.83 2.70
CA HIS A 19 14.49 -5.60 3.46
C HIS A 19 13.04 -5.11 3.55
N TRP A 20 12.35 -5.09 2.42
CA TRP A 20 10.95 -4.63 2.37
C TRP A 20 9.97 -5.62 3.03
N ILE A 21 10.29 -6.93 2.98
CA ILE A 21 9.52 -7.96 3.68
C ILE A 21 9.74 -7.83 5.20
N MET A 22 10.99 -7.65 5.64
CA MET A 22 11.34 -7.41 7.03
C MET A 22 10.58 -6.20 7.59
N MET A 23 10.64 -5.07 6.87
CA MET A 23 9.92 -3.83 7.22
C MET A 23 8.40 -4.04 7.21
N GLY A 24 7.89 -4.83 6.25
CA GLY A 24 6.48 -5.19 6.16
C GLY A 24 5.96 -6.03 7.33
N LEU A 25 6.84 -6.68 8.07
CA LEU A 25 6.54 -7.40 9.32
C LEU A 25 6.76 -6.55 10.58
N ASN A 26 7.20 -5.31 10.46
CA ASN A 26 7.17 -4.37 11.57
C ASN A 26 5.76 -3.78 11.73
N ASN A 27 5.32 -3.48 12.94
CA ASN A 27 3.97 -2.96 13.17
C ASN A 27 3.92 -1.43 12.89
N PRO A 28 2.97 -0.93 12.07
CA PRO A 28 1.84 -1.59 11.39
C PRO A 28 2.13 -2.08 9.95
N GLY A 29 3.37 -2.38 9.61
CA GLY A 29 3.79 -2.85 8.28
C GLY A 29 4.22 -1.74 7.32
N GLY A 30 4.38 -0.53 7.82
CA GLY A 30 4.88 0.62 7.07
C GLY A 30 6.38 0.81 7.17
N TYR A 31 6.86 1.88 6.53
CA TYR A 31 8.27 2.28 6.62
C TYR A 31 8.69 2.51 8.07
N ASP A 32 9.83 1.95 8.43
CA ASP A 32 10.46 2.07 9.74
C ASP A 32 11.92 2.51 9.60
N ASP A 33 12.31 3.56 10.34
CA ASP A 33 13.64 4.13 10.27
C ASP A 33 14.71 3.17 10.83
N ASN A 34 14.40 2.38 11.86
CA ASN A 34 15.36 1.44 12.45
C ASN A 34 15.67 0.30 11.48
N ASP A 35 14.65 -0.25 10.82
CA ASP A 35 14.82 -1.29 9.79
C ASP A 35 15.60 -0.74 8.58
N ALA A 36 15.33 0.52 8.21
CA ALA A 36 16.06 1.19 7.14
C ALA A 36 17.54 1.37 7.49
N HIS A 37 17.82 1.92 8.68
CA HIS A 37 19.20 2.10 9.16
C HIS A 37 19.94 0.77 9.32
N PHE A 38 19.27 -0.28 9.78
CA PHE A 38 19.87 -1.61 9.89
C PHE A 38 20.38 -2.12 8.53
N SER A 39 19.53 -2.19 7.53
CA SER A 39 19.96 -2.71 6.22
C SER A 39 20.92 -1.78 5.47
N ILE A 40 20.76 -0.45 5.62
CA ILE A 40 21.66 0.54 5.04
C ILE A 40 23.00 0.50 5.76
N GLY A 41 23.02 0.35 7.09
CA GLY A 41 24.23 0.21 7.89
C GLY A 41 25.08 -0.97 7.45
N LEU A 42 24.47 -2.16 7.29
CA LEU A 42 25.17 -3.32 6.76
C LEU A 42 25.75 -3.08 5.35
N LYS A 43 25.03 -2.32 4.51
CA LYS A 43 25.54 -1.94 3.18
C LYS A 43 26.72 -0.98 3.25
N ASN A 44 26.68 -0.04 4.19
CA ASN A 44 27.79 0.92 4.44
C ASN A 44 29.02 0.24 5.06
N ASP A 45 28.84 -0.89 5.75
CA ASP A 45 29.89 -1.76 6.29
C ASP A 45 30.43 -2.74 5.24
N ASP A 46 30.19 -2.46 3.95
CA ASP A 46 30.64 -3.27 2.80
C ASP A 46 30.18 -4.74 2.82
N LYS A 47 29.07 -5.04 3.50
CA LYS A 47 28.46 -6.36 3.48
C LYS A 47 27.87 -6.67 2.11
N SER A 48 28.07 -7.91 1.67
CA SER A 48 27.47 -8.40 0.43
C SER A 48 25.96 -8.45 0.52
N ASN A 49 25.26 -8.39 -0.62
CA ASN A 49 23.81 -8.53 -0.65
C ASN A 49 23.33 -9.85 -0.07
N GLN A 50 24.16 -10.91 -0.12
CA GLN A 50 23.84 -12.20 0.48
C GLN A 50 23.85 -12.13 2.00
N GLU A 51 24.87 -11.50 2.60
CA GLU A 51 24.95 -11.30 4.05
C GLU A 51 23.79 -10.44 4.57
N ILE A 52 23.45 -9.34 3.85
CA ILE A 52 22.31 -8.47 4.17
C ILE A 52 21.00 -9.26 4.10
N LYS A 53 20.82 -10.08 3.06
CA LYS A 53 19.65 -10.94 2.91
C LYS A 53 19.51 -11.93 4.05
N GLU A 54 20.59 -12.56 4.47
CA GLU A 54 20.61 -13.51 5.59
C GLU A 54 20.27 -12.83 6.91
N ALA A 55 20.83 -11.67 7.19
CA ALA A 55 20.52 -10.85 8.36
C ALA A 55 19.03 -10.44 8.39
N ASN A 56 18.49 -9.96 7.26
CA ASN A 56 17.08 -9.62 7.16
C ASN A 56 16.16 -10.85 7.36
N ILE A 57 16.53 -12.02 6.82
CA ILE A 57 15.77 -13.27 7.01
C ILE A 57 15.77 -13.68 8.48
N GLN A 58 16.85 -13.47 9.20
CA GLN A 58 16.91 -13.77 10.63
C GLN A 58 15.87 -12.93 11.39
N ILE A 59 15.82 -11.62 11.16
CA ILE A 59 14.83 -10.72 11.79
C ILE A 59 13.40 -11.11 11.37
N ILE A 60 13.17 -11.48 10.11
CA ILE A 60 11.87 -11.97 9.63
C ILE A 60 11.41 -13.17 10.44
N LYS A 61 12.29 -14.16 10.64
CA LYS A 61 11.98 -15.36 11.42
C LYS A 61 11.65 -15.03 12.88
N GLU A 62 12.47 -14.17 13.50
CA GLU A 62 12.25 -13.72 14.88
C GLU A 62 10.90 -13.00 15.04
N ARG A 63 10.54 -12.10 14.11
CA ARG A 63 9.24 -11.42 14.13
C ARG A 63 8.07 -12.39 13.99
N ILE A 64 8.15 -13.34 13.05
CA ILE A 64 7.11 -14.37 12.87
C ILE A 64 6.96 -15.23 14.13
N GLN A 65 8.06 -15.64 14.73
CA GLN A 65 8.04 -16.42 15.97
C GLN A 65 7.44 -15.62 17.13
N ASN A 66 7.83 -14.36 17.28
CA ASN A 66 7.33 -13.48 18.34
C ASN A 66 5.84 -13.16 18.21
N TYR A 67 5.33 -13.03 16.99
CA TYR A 67 3.89 -12.86 16.77
C TYR A 67 3.09 -14.12 17.13
N GLY A 68 3.62 -15.30 16.85
CA GLY A 68 2.84 -16.52 16.90
C GLY A 68 1.61 -16.44 16.00
N PHE A 69 0.67 -17.36 16.15
CA PHE A 69 -0.52 -17.41 15.28
C PHE A 69 -1.47 -16.23 15.51
N THR A 70 -1.84 -15.95 16.75
CA THR A 70 -2.79 -14.87 17.10
C THR A 70 -2.20 -13.49 16.83
N GLY A 71 -0.95 -13.25 17.24
CA GLY A 71 -0.28 -11.97 16.97
C GLY A 71 -0.10 -11.70 15.49
N MET A 72 0.14 -12.72 14.67
CA MET A 72 0.21 -12.56 13.21
C MET A 72 -1.15 -12.14 12.63
N ILE A 73 -2.27 -12.70 13.09
CA ILE A 73 -3.60 -12.29 12.65
C ILE A 73 -3.84 -10.81 13.03
N ASP A 74 -3.47 -10.40 14.22
CA ASP A 74 -3.67 -9.02 14.66
C ASP A 74 -2.73 -8.05 13.91
N HIS A 75 -1.51 -8.43 13.62
CA HIS A 75 -0.61 -7.67 12.75
C HIS A 75 -1.21 -7.51 11.34
N LEU A 76 -1.71 -8.56 10.73
CA LEU A 76 -2.34 -8.50 9.41
C LEU A 76 -3.58 -7.60 9.39
N LYS A 77 -4.43 -7.66 10.43
CA LYS A 77 -5.58 -6.74 10.56
C LYS A 77 -5.13 -5.28 10.65
N GLN A 78 -4.13 -4.98 11.46
CA GLN A 78 -3.57 -3.63 11.59
C GLN A 78 -3.00 -3.15 10.27
N LYS A 79 -2.28 -4.02 9.56
CA LYS A 79 -1.68 -3.74 8.27
C LYS A 79 -2.73 -3.47 7.18
N ILE A 80 -3.80 -4.27 7.13
CA ILE A 80 -4.93 -4.03 6.24
C ILE A 80 -5.57 -2.67 6.56
N ASN A 81 -5.86 -2.40 7.83
CA ASN A 81 -6.42 -1.12 8.23
C ASN A 81 -5.51 0.05 7.84
N TYR A 82 -4.21 -0.05 8.12
CA TYR A 82 -3.21 0.97 7.79
C TYR A 82 -3.11 1.27 6.30
N THR A 83 -3.31 0.26 5.45
CA THR A 83 -3.18 0.38 4.00
C THR A 83 -4.49 0.80 3.33
N TRP A 84 -5.62 0.18 3.72
CA TRP A 84 -6.87 0.23 2.97
C TRP A 84 -7.96 1.11 3.59
N SER A 85 -7.76 1.67 4.80
CA SER A 85 -8.78 2.51 5.43
C SER A 85 -8.55 4.01 5.28
N ASP A 86 -7.44 4.46 4.70
CA ASP A 86 -7.11 5.87 4.53
C ASP A 86 -7.54 6.39 3.15
N GLY A 87 -8.69 7.02 3.09
CA GLY A 87 -9.22 7.65 1.87
C GLY A 87 -8.45 8.87 1.39
N THR A 88 -7.54 9.40 2.20
CA THR A 88 -6.65 10.51 1.80
C THR A 88 -5.39 10.01 1.07
N TYR A 89 -5.16 8.71 1.05
CA TYR A 89 -3.97 8.10 0.45
C TYR A 89 -2.66 8.72 0.93
N TYR A 90 -2.58 9.03 2.24
CA TYR A 90 -1.40 9.64 2.86
C TYR A 90 -1.08 11.08 2.35
N SER A 91 -1.95 11.71 1.57
CA SER A 91 -1.69 13.01 0.96
C SER A 91 -1.51 14.13 1.99
N ILE A 92 -2.33 14.16 3.05
CA ILE A 92 -2.26 15.19 4.10
C ILE A 92 -0.87 15.26 4.73
N ARG A 93 -0.31 14.10 5.13
CA ARG A 93 1.03 14.06 5.73
C ARG A 93 2.13 14.50 4.77
N LYS A 94 1.97 14.24 3.47
CA LYS A 94 2.92 14.70 2.47
C LYS A 94 2.85 16.21 2.28
N LEU A 95 1.65 16.77 2.20
CA LEU A 95 1.44 18.20 2.03
C LEU A 95 1.87 19.02 3.26
N ILE A 96 1.71 18.48 4.47
CA ILE A 96 2.23 19.13 5.69
C ILE A 96 3.76 19.19 5.70
N ARG A 97 4.42 18.13 5.18
CA ARG A 97 5.88 18.03 5.16
C ARG A 97 6.53 19.00 4.18
N GLU A 98 5.93 19.14 3.00
CA GLU A 98 6.45 19.94 1.88
C GLU A 98 5.28 20.68 1.24
N PRO A 99 4.80 21.78 1.85
CA PRO A 99 3.71 22.57 1.27
C PRO A 99 4.19 23.21 -0.04
N LEU A 100 3.40 23.00 -1.10
CA LEU A 100 3.74 23.50 -2.44
C LEU A 100 3.70 25.02 -2.54
N MET A 101 2.96 25.69 -1.66
CA MET A 101 2.80 27.16 -1.63
C MET A 101 2.57 27.62 -0.19
N GLU A 102 3.33 28.59 0.28
CA GLU A 102 3.20 29.15 1.63
C GLU A 102 1.87 29.89 1.85
N ASN A 103 1.27 30.47 0.81
CA ASN A 103 0.02 31.26 0.87
C ASN A 103 -1.10 30.70 0.00
N ASN A 104 -1.33 29.38 0.05
CA ASN A 104 -2.44 28.78 -0.68
C ASN A 104 -3.75 28.95 0.09
N PRO A 105 -4.78 29.64 -0.47
CA PRO A 105 -6.06 29.86 0.22
C PRO A 105 -6.81 28.56 0.54
N TYR A 106 -6.50 27.45 -0.14
CA TYR A 106 -7.09 26.13 0.11
C TYR A 106 -6.32 25.30 1.14
N ALA A 107 -5.15 25.78 1.60
CA ALA A 107 -4.32 25.02 2.54
C ALA A 107 -5.05 24.70 3.84
N ASP A 108 -5.85 25.65 4.35
CA ASP A 108 -6.60 25.45 5.59
C ASP A 108 -7.64 24.32 5.48
N TYR A 109 -8.25 24.14 4.31
CA TYR A 109 -9.22 23.05 4.07
C TYR A 109 -8.57 21.67 3.87
N ILE A 110 -7.29 21.62 3.48
CA ILE A 110 -6.61 20.35 3.20
C ILE A 110 -5.71 19.93 4.36
N ILE A 111 -4.91 20.85 4.91
CA ILE A 111 -3.90 20.58 5.93
C ILE A 111 -4.06 21.40 7.21
N GLY A 112 -4.98 22.38 7.26
CA GLY A 112 -5.22 23.27 8.40
C GLY A 112 -6.41 22.84 9.26
N HIS A 113 -6.99 23.81 9.96
CA HIS A 113 -8.06 23.58 10.95
C HIS A 113 -9.38 23.05 10.37
N GLN A 114 -9.63 23.30 9.08
CA GLN A 114 -10.83 22.85 8.38
C GLN A 114 -10.65 21.55 7.59
N ASN A 115 -9.53 20.86 7.76
CA ASN A 115 -9.19 19.64 7.01
C ASN A 115 -10.18 18.48 7.21
N LYS A 116 -11.00 18.51 8.28
CA LYS A 116 -12.04 17.51 8.54
C LYS A 116 -13.00 17.30 7.37
N TYR A 117 -13.33 18.37 6.63
CA TYR A 117 -14.24 18.28 5.49
C TYR A 117 -13.57 17.54 4.32
N PHE A 118 -12.29 17.82 4.06
CA PHE A 118 -11.50 17.10 3.07
C PHE A 118 -11.34 15.62 3.45
N ILE A 119 -11.05 15.33 4.73
CA ILE A 119 -10.95 13.95 5.25
C ILE A 119 -12.26 13.21 5.05
N TYR A 120 -13.41 13.79 5.45
CA TYR A 120 -14.71 13.15 5.30
C TYR A 120 -15.06 12.92 3.83
N PHE A 121 -14.86 13.90 2.96
CA PHE A 121 -15.10 13.76 1.53
C PHE A 121 -14.24 12.63 0.93
N SER A 122 -12.94 12.65 1.23
CA SER A 122 -12.00 11.61 0.75
C SER A 122 -12.38 10.24 1.27
N GLN A 123 -12.76 10.13 2.54
CA GLN A 123 -13.13 8.86 3.16
C GLN A 123 -14.44 8.30 2.58
N ILE A 124 -15.46 9.13 2.39
CA ILE A 124 -16.73 8.73 1.77
C ILE A 124 -16.49 8.27 0.33
N SER A 125 -15.70 9.03 -0.44
CA SER A 125 -15.35 8.68 -1.82
C SER A 125 -14.60 7.34 -1.89
N HIS A 126 -13.66 7.13 -0.98
CA HIS A 126 -12.89 5.87 -0.89
C HIS A 126 -13.79 4.68 -0.53
N ILE A 127 -14.65 4.80 0.49
CA ILE A 127 -15.58 3.74 0.88
C ILE A 127 -16.53 3.41 -0.26
N THR A 128 -17.04 4.43 -0.94
CA THR A 128 -17.92 4.24 -2.12
C THR A 128 -17.19 3.50 -3.24
N LEU A 129 -15.95 3.87 -3.51
CA LEU A 129 -15.11 3.21 -4.52
C LEU A 129 -14.89 1.74 -4.17
N ILE A 130 -14.43 1.45 -2.94
CA ILE A 130 -14.19 0.07 -2.48
C ILE A 130 -15.49 -0.75 -2.49
N GLY A 131 -16.59 -0.17 -2.00
CA GLY A 131 -17.90 -0.84 -2.02
C GLY A 131 -18.36 -1.19 -3.44
N SER A 132 -18.28 -0.24 -4.38
CA SER A 132 -18.62 -0.47 -5.79
C SER A 132 -17.70 -1.50 -6.44
N MET A 133 -16.42 -1.47 -6.13
CA MET A 133 -15.43 -2.45 -6.60
C MET A 133 -15.77 -3.87 -6.09
N LEU A 134 -16.13 -4.02 -4.81
CA LEU A 134 -16.55 -5.30 -4.25
C LEU A 134 -17.82 -5.84 -4.94
N ILE A 135 -18.81 -4.97 -5.19
CA ILE A 135 -20.01 -5.33 -5.94
C ILE A 135 -19.64 -5.83 -7.35
N GLY A 136 -18.72 -5.14 -8.04
CA GLY A 136 -18.18 -5.58 -9.33
C GLY A 136 -17.51 -6.95 -9.26
N ALA A 137 -16.66 -7.16 -8.26
CA ALA A 137 -16.01 -8.45 -8.06
C ALA A 137 -17.00 -9.60 -7.75
N PHE A 138 -18.04 -9.35 -6.95
CA PHE A 138 -19.11 -10.35 -6.69
C PHE A 138 -19.95 -10.68 -7.91
N ARG A 139 -20.10 -9.73 -8.84
CA ARG A 139 -20.80 -9.98 -10.10
C ARG A 139 -20.12 -11.08 -10.92
N LEU A 140 -18.81 -11.20 -10.83
CA LEU A 140 -18.02 -12.23 -11.49
C LEU A 140 -18.48 -13.65 -11.13
N LEU A 141 -18.99 -13.85 -9.92
CA LEU A 141 -19.53 -15.15 -9.48
C LEU A 141 -20.77 -15.56 -10.29
N ARG A 142 -21.45 -14.59 -10.90
CA ARG A 142 -22.69 -14.82 -11.69
C ARG A 142 -22.46 -14.71 -13.20
N LYS A 143 -21.58 -13.82 -13.64
CA LYS A 143 -21.24 -13.62 -15.05
C LYS A 143 -19.73 -13.77 -15.23
N LYS A 144 -19.32 -14.76 -16.01
CA LYS A 144 -17.90 -15.00 -16.31
C LYS A 144 -17.47 -14.06 -17.43
N ASP A 145 -17.03 -12.87 -17.09
CA ASP A 145 -16.38 -11.95 -18.02
C ASP A 145 -14.86 -12.02 -17.84
N LEU A 146 -14.14 -12.15 -18.95
CA LEU A 146 -12.68 -12.30 -18.92
C LEU A 146 -12.01 -11.02 -18.38
N PHE A 147 -12.48 -9.85 -18.80
CA PHE A 147 -11.88 -8.59 -18.42
C PHE A 147 -12.11 -8.28 -16.94
N GLU A 148 -13.35 -8.46 -16.44
CA GLU A 148 -13.66 -8.34 -15.00
C GLU A 148 -12.82 -9.33 -14.17
N SER A 149 -12.57 -10.54 -14.68
CA SER A 149 -11.74 -11.56 -14.03
C SER A 149 -10.30 -11.11 -13.88
N ILE A 150 -9.72 -10.56 -14.94
CA ILE A 150 -8.34 -10.04 -14.91
C ILE A 150 -8.21 -8.91 -13.90
N LEU A 151 -9.14 -7.94 -13.89
CA LEU A 151 -9.13 -6.84 -12.94
C LEU A 151 -9.23 -7.35 -11.49
N THR A 152 -10.13 -8.29 -11.24
CA THR A 152 -10.33 -8.87 -9.90
C THR A 152 -9.09 -9.61 -9.41
N ILE A 153 -8.50 -10.47 -10.26
CA ILE A 153 -7.27 -11.20 -9.93
C ILE A 153 -6.12 -10.23 -9.67
N THR A 154 -6.01 -9.15 -10.44
CA THR A 154 -5.00 -8.11 -10.24
C THR A 154 -5.15 -7.46 -8.85
N ILE A 155 -6.37 -7.11 -8.45
CA ILE A 155 -6.62 -6.51 -7.12
C ILE A 155 -6.29 -7.49 -5.99
N ILE A 156 -6.66 -8.77 -6.14
CA ILE A 156 -6.30 -9.82 -5.17
C ILE A 156 -4.77 -9.94 -5.09
N GLY A 157 -4.07 -9.94 -6.23
CA GLY A 157 -2.61 -9.98 -6.27
C GLY A 157 -1.96 -8.78 -5.56
N VAL A 158 -2.47 -7.56 -5.79
CA VAL A 158 -2.03 -6.35 -5.10
C VAL A 158 -2.28 -6.45 -3.59
N PHE A 159 -3.46 -6.91 -3.19
CA PHE A 159 -3.80 -7.12 -1.79
C PHE A 159 -2.82 -8.07 -1.10
N LEU A 160 -2.59 -9.24 -1.68
CA LEU A 160 -1.66 -10.24 -1.14
C LEU A 160 -0.21 -9.73 -1.14
N PHE A 161 0.21 -9.02 -2.18
CA PHE A 161 1.53 -8.41 -2.24
C PHE A 161 1.74 -7.42 -1.11
N LEU A 162 0.78 -6.51 -0.87
CA LEU A 162 0.86 -5.52 0.19
C LEU A 162 0.73 -6.11 1.60
N LEU A 163 0.22 -7.34 1.76
CA LEU A 163 0.28 -8.06 3.03
C LEU A 163 1.70 -8.51 3.40
N LEU A 164 2.53 -8.81 2.40
CA LEU A 164 3.92 -9.26 2.62
C LEU A 164 4.91 -8.11 2.64
N TRP A 165 4.72 -7.13 1.76
CA TRP A 165 5.64 -6.03 1.51
C TRP A 165 5.43 -4.87 2.49
N GLU A 166 6.45 -4.01 2.66
CA GLU A 166 6.24 -2.70 3.30
C GLU A 166 5.08 -1.97 2.59
N THR A 167 4.18 -1.37 3.37
CA THR A 167 2.95 -0.82 2.81
C THR A 167 2.56 0.53 3.38
N ARG A 168 1.83 1.29 2.55
CA ARG A 168 1.09 2.53 2.92
C ARG A 168 -0.06 2.76 1.97
N SER A 169 -1.08 3.47 2.43
CA SER A 169 -2.25 3.85 1.64
C SER A 169 -1.88 4.54 0.31
N ARG A 170 -0.80 5.30 0.25
CA ARG A 170 -0.31 5.94 -0.99
C ARG A 170 -0.01 4.95 -2.13
N TYR A 171 0.31 3.69 -1.82
CA TYR A 171 0.59 2.69 -2.85
C TYR A 171 -0.66 2.29 -3.62
N LEU A 172 -1.84 2.45 -3.03
CA LEU A 172 -3.11 2.19 -3.69
C LEU A 172 -3.39 3.18 -4.84
N VAL A 173 -2.80 4.37 -4.80
CA VAL A 173 -2.97 5.40 -5.86
C VAL A 173 -2.57 4.85 -7.23
N LEU A 174 -1.51 4.04 -7.29
CA LEU A 174 -1.07 3.41 -8.54
C LEU A 174 -2.14 2.50 -9.16
N TYR A 175 -2.99 1.93 -8.32
CA TYR A 175 -4.02 0.95 -8.72
C TYR A 175 -5.41 1.57 -8.84
N LEU A 176 -5.59 2.87 -8.57
CA LEU A 176 -6.88 3.57 -8.70
C LEU A 176 -7.55 3.39 -10.07
N PRO A 177 -6.84 3.41 -11.21
CA PRO A 177 -7.48 3.15 -12.50
C PRO A 177 -8.16 1.78 -12.56
N ILE A 178 -7.55 0.74 -11.97
CA ILE A 178 -8.10 -0.61 -11.90
C ILE A 178 -9.31 -0.65 -10.95
N PHE A 179 -9.23 0.04 -9.80
CA PHE A 179 -10.34 0.16 -8.85
C PHE A 179 -11.55 0.83 -9.49
N LEU A 180 -11.33 1.94 -10.21
CA LEU A 180 -12.38 2.67 -10.92
C LEU A 180 -13.02 1.82 -12.03
N ALA A 181 -12.22 1.10 -12.81
CA ALA A 181 -12.73 0.22 -13.84
C ALA A 181 -13.65 -0.86 -13.24
N LEU A 182 -13.19 -1.57 -12.19
CA LEU A 182 -14.00 -2.60 -11.54
C LEU A 182 -15.23 -2.03 -10.82
N ALA A 183 -15.12 -0.84 -10.21
CA ALA A 183 -16.27 -0.14 -9.62
C ALA A 183 -17.31 0.25 -10.66
N ALA A 184 -16.89 0.67 -11.86
CA ALA A 184 -17.81 0.96 -12.96
C ALA A 184 -18.62 -0.27 -13.39
N TYR A 185 -18.02 -1.46 -13.39
CA TYR A 185 -18.74 -2.71 -13.59
C TYR A 185 -19.74 -3.00 -12.45
N GLY A 186 -19.38 -2.71 -11.21
CA GLY A 186 -20.26 -2.85 -10.06
C GLY A 186 -21.53 -1.99 -10.18
N THR A 187 -21.39 -0.74 -10.63
CA THR A 187 -22.52 0.18 -10.77
C THR A 187 -23.49 -0.19 -11.90
N GLN A 188 -23.06 -0.98 -12.89
CA GLN A 188 -23.93 -1.44 -13.98
C GLN A 188 -25.07 -2.36 -13.52
N ILE A 189 -24.97 -2.95 -12.32
CA ILE A 189 -26.06 -3.76 -11.73
C ILE A 189 -27.31 -2.92 -11.56
N PHE A 190 -27.17 -1.65 -11.19
CA PHE A 190 -28.29 -0.73 -11.00
C PHE A 190 -28.95 -0.30 -12.32
N LYS A 191 -28.22 -0.32 -13.45
CA LYS A 191 -28.79 -0.01 -14.78
C LYS A 191 -29.55 -1.17 -15.41
N GLY A 192 -29.35 -2.40 -14.96
CA GLY A 192 -30.06 -3.58 -15.46
C GLY A 192 -31.45 -3.77 -14.88
N CYS A 193 -31.79 -3.09 -13.78
CA CYS A 193 -33.11 -3.16 -13.15
C CYS A 193 -34.17 -2.28 -13.85
N ASP A 194 -33.74 -1.33 -14.70
CA ASP A 194 -34.61 -0.34 -15.35
C ASP A 194 -35.13 -0.79 -16.74
N LYS A 195 -34.79 -2.00 -17.18
CA LYS A 195 -35.22 -2.56 -18.48
C LYS A 195 -36.28 -3.65 -18.40
N SER A 196 -36.95 -3.79 -17.25
CA SER A 196 -38.08 -4.72 -17.07
C SER A 196 -39.36 -3.98 -16.65
N VAL A 197 -39.71 -2.93 -17.42
CA VAL A 197 -41.08 -2.37 -17.43
C VAL A 197 -41.54 -2.31 -18.87
#